data_2e1f94bdc0659912e7e447f0af575ff1
#
_entry.id   2e1f94bdc0659912e7e447f0af575ff1
#
_cell.length_a   1.000
_cell.length_b   1.000
_cell.length_c   1.000
_cell.angle_alpha   90.00
_cell.angle_beta   90.00
_cell.angle_gamma   90.00
#
_symmetry.space_group_name_H-M   'P 1'
#
loop_
_entity.id
_entity.type
_entity.pdbx_description
1 polymer ?
#
loop_
_entity_poly.entity_id
_entity_poly.type
_entity_poly.pdbx_seq_one_letter_code
_entity_poly.pdbx_strand_id
1 'polypeptide(L)'
;QFEVGIPRTEALVRLYDTVHSHSDWLPSGLGVLPPLIKPKGIDDVPIVALTLYTKQPNTSSVDLAQVAHSIESDLKRVKGTREVTTLGSPSRAIMVTLDPARLATAGLTVADLRAALQGANSSLPIGDSLMQNHAISLQAGEFLHDTRAVEGLVVGVHQRTPILLKEVATVQDAALSPSRYVWHGTTGTAAAEYPAVTLAITKKPGQNAVDLARGVIERVEQLKNTVIPPEVEVLVSRNYGETANDKAMKLIQKLTFATASVV
;
A
#
# COMPACT_ATOMS: atom_id res chain seq x y z
N GLN A 1 9.48 -6.35 -27.76
CA GLN A 1 10.51 -5.29 -27.80
C GLN A 1 10.15 -4.31 -28.89
N PHE A 2 10.22 -3.01 -28.60
CA PHE A 2 9.95 -1.95 -29.58
C PHE A 2 11.27 -1.47 -30.23
N GLU A 3 11.16 -0.94 -31.42
CA GLU A 3 12.29 -0.34 -32.12
C GLU A 3 12.70 0.99 -31.44
N VAL A 4 13.98 1.32 -31.55
CA VAL A 4 14.52 2.58 -31.02
C VAL A 4 13.94 3.75 -31.80
N GLY A 5 13.41 4.75 -31.07
CA GLY A 5 12.81 5.95 -31.67
C GLY A 5 11.28 5.96 -31.67
N ILE A 6 10.61 4.83 -31.36
CA ILE A 6 9.14 4.84 -31.22
C ILE A 6 8.74 5.66 -29.98
N PRO A 7 7.84 6.65 -30.15
CA PRO A 7 7.32 7.42 -29.01
C PRO A 7 6.66 6.51 -27.96
N ARG A 8 6.89 6.80 -26.67
CA ARG A 8 6.33 6.00 -25.56
C ARG A 8 4.81 5.82 -25.65
N THR A 9 4.10 6.88 -26.05
CA THR A 9 2.63 6.85 -26.19
C THR A 9 2.21 5.86 -27.26
N GLU A 10 2.87 5.85 -28.40
CA GLU A 10 2.59 4.92 -29.49
C GLU A 10 2.90 3.48 -29.10
N ALA A 11 4.04 3.25 -28.43
CA ALA A 11 4.40 1.94 -27.92
C ALA A 11 3.34 1.40 -26.92
N LEU A 12 2.81 2.25 -26.05
CA LEU A 12 1.75 1.90 -25.11
C LEU A 12 0.44 1.56 -25.82
N VAL A 13 0.02 2.38 -26.80
CA VAL A 13 -1.20 2.10 -27.60
C VAL A 13 -1.10 0.76 -28.27
N ARG A 14 0.02 0.49 -28.96
CA ARG A 14 0.25 -0.80 -29.62
C ARG A 14 0.24 -1.99 -28.63
N LEU A 15 0.81 -1.80 -27.44
CA LEU A 15 0.82 -2.83 -26.40
C LEU A 15 -0.59 -3.10 -25.87
N TYR A 16 -1.37 -2.06 -25.59
CA TYR A 16 -2.76 -2.19 -25.14
C TYR A 16 -3.61 -2.88 -26.21
N ASP A 17 -3.49 -2.46 -27.46
CA ASP A 17 -4.20 -3.06 -28.59
C ASP A 17 -3.88 -4.56 -28.71
N THR A 18 -2.61 -4.92 -28.69
CA THR A 18 -2.17 -6.32 -28.76
C THR A 18 -2.72 -7.15 -27.60
N VAL A 19 -2.65 -6.67 -26.37
CA VAL A 19 -3.13 -7.40 -25.19
C VAL A 19 -4.64 -7.55 -25.20
N HIS A 20 -5.39 -6.50 -25.58
CA HIS A 20 -6.84 -6.56 -25.64
C HIS A 20 -7.35 -7.43 -26.80
N SER A 21 -6.70 -7.37 -27.97
CA SER A 21 -7.06 -8.18 -29.14
C SER A 21 -6.88 -9.68 -28.90
N HIS A 22 -6.04 -10.06 -27.95
CA HIS A 22 -5.74 -11.45 -27.61
C HIS A 22 -6.17 -11.80 -26.19
N SER A 23 -7.25 -11.19 -25.69
CA SER A 23 -7.77 -11.49 -24.36
C SER A 23 -8.27 -12.94 -24.19
N ASP A 24 -8.51 -13.62 -25.31
CA ASP A 24 -8.85 -15.05 -25.41
C ASP A 24 -7.69 -16.00 -25.04
N TRP A 25 -6.46 -15.51 -24.95
CA TRP A 25 -5.32 -16.30 -24.44
C TRP A 25 -5.50 -16.74 -22.99
N LEU A 26 -6.31 -16.02 -22.23
CA LEU A 26 -6.54 -16.32 -20.82
C LEU A 26 -7.64 -17.37 -20.69
N PRO A 27 -7.35 -18.54 -20.11
CA PRO A 27 -8.36 -19.57 -19.94
C PRO A 27 -9.49 -19.08 -19.04
N SER A 28 -10.71 -19.12 -19.55
CA SER A 28 -11.90 -18.83 -18.76
C SER A 28 -12.13 -19.90 -17.70
N GLY A 29 -12.47 -19.52 -16.49
CA GLY A 29 -12.82 -20.44 -15.39
C GLY A 29 -11.67 -20.85 -14.49
N LEU A 30 -10.42 -20.49 -14.78
CA LEU A 30 -9.27 -20.75 -13.91
C LEU A 30 -8.98 -19.63 -12.91
N GLY A 31 -9.81 -18.57 -12.87
CA GLY A 31 -9.59 -17.44 -11.98
C GLY A 31 -8.38 -16.58 -12.33
N VAL A 32 -7.88 -16.68 -13.56
CA VAL A 32 -6.79 -15.83 -14.05
C VAL A 32 -7.31 -14.43 -14.28
N LEU A 33 -6.68 -13.45 -13.64
CA LEU A 33 -7.03 -12.04 -13.80
C LEU A 33 -6.46 -11.49 -15.13
N PRO A 34 -7.13 -10.49 -15.75
CA PRO A 34 -6.59 -9.83 -16.93
C PRO A 34 -5.20 -9.25 -16.67
N PRO A 35 -4.30 -9.25 -17.66
CA PRO A 35 -2.96 -8.72 -17.52
C PRO A 35 -3.01 -7.22 -17.25
N LEU A 36 -2.26 -6.78 -16.24
CA LEU A 36 -2.16 -5.38 -15.86
C LEU A 36 -0.91 -4.75 -16.48
N ILE A 37 -1.12 -3.81 -17.40
CA ILE A 37 -0.04 -3.06 -18.05
C ILE A 37 0.27 -1.83 -17.19
N LYS A 38 1.45 -1.82 -16.55
CA LYS A 38 1.96 -0.67 -15.78
C LYS A 38 3.20 -0.10 -16.45
N PRO A 39 3.07 0.96 -17.25
CA PRO A 39 4.24 1.62 -17.84
C PRO A 39 5.08 2.26 -16.74
N LYS A 40 6.36 1.90 -16.67
CA LYS A 40 7.32 2.47 -15.73
C LYS A 40 8.35 3.33 -16.47
N GLY A 41 8.76 4.43 -15.86
CA GLY A 41 9.80 5.32 -16.35
C GLY A 41 10.77 5.71 -15.25
N ILE A 42 11.71 6.59 -15.57
CA ILE A 42 12.71 7.07 -14.62
C ILE A 42 12.09 7.82 -13.43
N ASP A 43 10.95 8.48 -13.64
CA ASP A 43 10.23 9.20 -12.60
C ASP A 43 9.47 8.27 -11.62
N ASP A 44 9.38 6.97 -11.92
CA ASP A 44 8.78 5.97 -11.04
C ASP A 44 9.80 5.36 -10.06
N VAL A 45 11.08 5.74 -10.19
CA VAL A 45 12.13 5.33 -9.25
C VAL A 45 12.02 6.18 -7.98
N PRO A 46 11.98 5.56 -6.79
CA PRO A 46 11.98 6.31 -5.54
C PRO A 46 13.23 7.18 -5.38
N ILE A 47 13.01 8.47 -5.13
CA ILE A 47 14.09 9.45 -4.92
C ILE A 47 14.57 9.41 -3.47
N VAL A 48 13.63 9.24 -2.54
CA VAL A 48 13.93 9.09 -1.11
C VAL A 48 13.31 7.81 -0.61
N ALA A 49 14.04 7.09 0.23
CA ALA A 49 13.51 6.00 1.02
C ALA A 49 13.80 6.27 2.51
N LEU A 50 12.73 6.20 3.30
CA LEU A 50 12.74 6.40 4.74
C LEU A 50 12.42 5.08 5.40
N THR A 51 13.33 4.54 6.20
CA THR A 51 13.12 3.28 6.91
C THR A 51 12.85 3.58 8.37
N LEU A 52 11.64 3.21 8.81
CA LEU A 52 11.21 3.30 10.20
C LEU A 52 11.53 1.98 10.89
N TYR A 53 12.18 2.04 12.02
CA TYR A 53 12.50 0.87 12.85
C TYR A 53 12.54 1.25 14.32
N THR A 54 12.54 0.26 15.19
CA THR A 54 12.68 0.47 16.63
C THR A 54 13.53 -0.65 17.23
N LYS A 55 14.26 -0.31 18.28
CA LYS A 55 15.05 -1.27 19.08
C LYS A 55 14.22 -1.88 20.21
N GLN A 56 12.98 -1.45 20.37
CA GLN A 56 12.10 -1.99 21.42
C GLN A 56 11.62 -3.40 21.07
N PRO A 57 11.76 -4.39 21.95
CA PRO A 57 11.51 -5.80 21.62
C PRO A 57 10.04 -6.11 21.40
N ASN A 58 9.12 -5.28 21.88
CA ASN A 58 7.67 -5.53 21.84
C ASN A 58 6.95 -4.80 20.68
N THR A 59 7.66 -4.09 19.82
CA THR A 59 7.07 -3.36 18.70
C THR A 59 7.15 -4.21 17.44
N SER A 60 6.01 -4.44 16.83
CA SER A 60 5.89 -5.23 15.62
C SER A 60 6.00 -4.38 14.35
N SER A 61 6.17 -5.04 13.20
CA SER A 61 6.09 -4.36 11.89
C SER A 61 4.69 -3.77 11.63
N VAL A 62 3.64 -4.28 12.30
CA VAL A 62 2.28 -3.71 12.23
C VAL A 62 2.23 -2.34 12.89
N ASP A 63 2.83 -2.20 14.06
CA ASP A 63 2.86 -0.92 14.78
C ASP A 63 3.66 0.12 13.99
N LEU A 64 4.82 -0.27 13.45
CA LEU A 64 5.62 0.58 12.57
C LEU A 64 4.86 0.96 11.29
N ALA A 65 4.05 0.05 10.75
CA ALA A 65 3.20 0.32 9.60
C ALA A 65 2.12 1.37 9.90
N GLN A 66 1.52 1.33 11.10
CA GLN A 66 0.55 2.36 11.51
C GLN A 66 1.21 3.74 11.59
N VAL A 67 2.41 3.83 12.16
CA VAL A 67 3.19 5.08 12.18
C VAL A 67 3.50 5.54 10.76
N ALA A 68 3.97 4.64 9.88
CA ALA A 68 4.24 4.96 8.49
C ALA A 68 3.00 5.49 7.75
N HIS A 69 1.84 4.87 7.92
CA HIS A 69 0.59 5.32 7.32
C HIS A 69 0.11 6.66 7.86
N SER A 70 0.34 6.95 9.14
CA SER A 70 -0.03 8.23 9.74
C SER A 70 0.72 9.42 9.13
N ILE A 71 1.98 9.23 8.74
CA ILE A 71 2.81 10.28 8.12
C ILE A 71 2.73 10.31 6.59
N GLU A 72 2.16 9.28 5.97
CA GLU A 72 2.09 9.15 4.50
C GLU A 72 1.37 10.33 3.85
N SER A 73 0.27 10.79 4.43
CA SER A 73 -0.50 11.91 3.92
C SER A 73 0.25 13.24 4.00
N ASP A 74 1.06 13.42 5.04
CA ASP A 74 1.92 14.59 5.20
C ASP A 74 3.05 14.61 4.17
N LEU A 75 3.68 13.45 3.92
CA LEU A 75 4.72 13.31 2.91
C LEU A 75 4.16 13.48 1.48
N LYS A 76 2.92 13.06 1.22
CA LYS A 76 2.24 13.31 -0.05
C LYS A 76 1.99 14.80 -0.33
N ARG A 77 1.87 15.64 0.70
CA ARG A 77 1.70 17.09 0.56
C ARG A 77 3.00 17.83 0.27
N VAL A 78 4.15 17.22 0.45
CA VAL A 78 5.44 17.85 0.09
C VAL A 78 5.47 18.13 -1.41
N LYS A 79 5.82 19.38 -1.75
CA LYS A 79 5.83 19.85 -3.16
C LYS A 79 6.74 18.97 -4.02
N GLY A 80 6.21 18.48 -5.12
CA GLY A 80 6.95 17.61 -6.04
C GLY A 80 6.80 16.12 -5.79
N THR A 81 6.20 15.71 -4.67
CA THR A 81 5.87 14.30 -4.41
C THR A 81 4.80 13.81 -5.38
N ARG A 82 5.05 12.68 -6.02
CA ARG A 82 4.08 11.98 -6.86
C ARG A 82 3.36 10.90 -6.07
N GLU A 83 4.11 10.01 -5.45
CA GLU A 83 3.59 8.85 -4.73
C GLU A 83 4.46 8.54 -3.53
N VAL A 84 3.82 8.09 -2.48
CA VAL A 84 4.46 7.50 -1.29
C VAL A 84 3.94 6.08 -1.17
N THR A 85 4.84 5.12 -1.17
CA THR A 85 4.52 3.69 -1.07
C THR A 85 5.16 3.10 0.17
N THR A 86 4.37 2.43 0.99
CA THR A 86 4.84 1.74 2.18
C THR A 86 5.23 0.29 1.85
N LEU A 87 6.44 -0.12 2.20
CA LEU A 87 7.00 -1.44 1.99
C LEU A 87 7.25 -2.13 3.34
N GLY A 88 7.00 -3.44 3.40
CA GLY A 88 7.18 -4.22 4.64
C GLY A 88 6.03 -4.08 5.63
N SER A 89 4.95 -3.40 5.22
CA SER A 89 3.73 -3.28 6.01
C SER A 89 2.86 -4.51 5.79
N PRO A 90 2.55 -5.30 6.83
CA PRO A 90 1.51 -6.31 6.74
C PRO A 90 0.16 -5.63 6.59
N SER A 91 -0.69 -6.15 5.71
CA SER A 91 -2.06 -5.68 5.60
C SER A 91 -2.88 -6.16 6.80
N ARG A 92 -3.64 -5.27 7.42
CA ARG A 92 -4.59 -5.63 8.46
C ARG A 92 -5.85 -6.19 7.82
N ALA A 93 -6.36 -7.30 8.34
CA ALA A 93 -7.57 -7.95 7.85
C ALA A 93 -8.33 -8.65 8.98
N ILE A 94 -9.62 -8.82 8.79
CA ILE A 94 -10.41 -9.69 9.64
C ILE A 94 -10.22 -11.12 9.13
N MET A 95 -9.54 -11.93 9.94
CA MET A 95 -9.28 -13.33 9.64
C MET A 95 -10.44 -14.19 10.16
N VAL A 96 -11.03 -14.95 9.26
CA VAL A 96 -12.09 -15.92 9.58
C VAL A 96 -11.52 -17.32 9.45
N THR A 97 -11.26 -17.96 10.58
CA THR A 97 -10.77 -19.34 10.62
C THR A 97 -11.94 -20.29 10.80
N LEU A 98 -12.21 -21.09 9.78
CA LEU A 98 -13.33 -22.01 9.76
C LEU A 98 -13.07 -23.24 10.64
N ASP A 99 -14.10 -23.70 11.34
CA ASP A 99 -14.12 -24.99 12.04
C ASP A 99 -14.88 -26.02 11.18
N PRO A 100 -14.18 -27.00 10.57
CA PRO A 100 -14.80 -27.96 9.68
C PRO A 100 -15.85 -28.85 10.40
N ALA A 101 -15.65 -29.15 11.68
CA ALA A 101 -16.58 -30.00 12.44
C ALA A 101 -17.88 -29.23 12.70
N ARG A 102 -17.80 -27.99 13.13
CA ARG A 102 -18.97 -27.13 13.35
C ARG A 102 -19.72 -26.84 12.03
N LEU A 103 -19.00 -26.60 10.95
CA LEU A 103 -19.61 -26.43 9.61
C LEU A 103 -20.42 -27.67 9.21
N ALA A 104 -19.81 -28.85 9.33
CA ALA A 104 -20.49 -30.11 9.00
C ALA A 104 -21.74 -30.33 9.85
N THR A 105 -21.65 -30.06 11.17
CA THR A 105 -22.81 -30.18 12.09
C THR A 105 -23.92 -29.19 11.73
N ALA A 106 -23.57 -27.98 11.28
CA ALA A 106 -24.52 -26.98 10.85
C ALA A 106 -25.09 -27.23 9.44
N GLY A 107 -24.54 -28.20 8.70
CA GLY A 107 -24.93 -28.48 7.32
C GLY A 107 -24.54 -27.41 6.33
N LEU A 108 -23.51 -26.61 6.65
CA LEU A 108 -23.02 -25.51 5.83
C LEU A 108 -21.77 -25.88 5.06
N THR A 109 -21.61 -25.27 3.89
CA THR A 109 -20.41 -25.39 3.06
C THR A 109 -19.60 -24.09 3.05
N VAL A 110 -18.34 -24.18 2.64
CA VAL A 110 -17.48 -22.98 2.44
C VAL A 110 -18.08 -22.03 1.40
N ALA A 111 -18.82 -22.57 0.40
CA ALA A 111 -19.47 -21.78 -0.61
C ALA A 111 -20.61 -20.91 -0.02
N ASP A 112 -21.38 -21.47 0.94
CA ASP A 112 -22.45 -20.74 1.64
C ASP A 112 -21.89 -19.57 2.43
N LEU A 113 -20.77 -19.81 3.17
CA LEU A 113 -20.09 -18.76 3.93
C LEU A 113 -19.55 -17.65 3.01
N ARG A 114 -18.96 -18.03 1.88
CA ARG A 114 -18.47 -17.06 0.89
C ARG A 114 -19.62 -16.20 0.35
N ALA A 115 -20.72 -16.81 -0.02
CA ALA A 115 -21.90 -16.11 -0.52
C ALA A 115 -22.47 -15.15 0.53
N ALA A 116 -22.58 -15.60 1.80
CA ALA A 116 -23.05 -14.78 2.89
C ALA A 116 -22.14 -13.55 3.14
N LEU A 117 -20.83 -13.76 3.20
CA LEU A 117 -19.85 -12.68 3.38
C LEU A 117 -19.87 -11.67 2.21
N GLN A 118 -19.95 -12.16 0.99
CA GLN A 118 -20.03 -11.29 -0.20
C GLN A 118 -21.34 -10.48 -0.23
N GLY A 119 -22.46 -11.10 0.11
CA GLY A 119 -23.76 -10.45 0.14
C GLY A 119 -23.89 -9.42 1.26
N ALA A 120 -23.31 -9.70 2.43
CA ALA A 120 -23.41 -8.81 3.59
C ALA A 120 -22.48 -7.60 3.52
N ASN A 121 -21.34 -7.70 2.82
CA ASN A 121 -20.38 -6.60 2.69
C ASN A 121 -20.65 -5.77 1.44
N SER A 122 -21.86 -5.25 1.33
CA SER A 122 -22.30 -4.46 0.17
C SER A 122 -23.25 -3.34 0.58
N SER A 123 -23.12 -2.21 -0.09
CA SER A 123 -24.04 -1.08 0.03
C SER A 123 -24.52 -0.69 -1.35
N LEU A 124 -25.83 -0.67 -1.54
CA LEU A 124 -26.47 -0.38 -2.83
C LEU A 124 -27.33 0.89 -2.69
N PRO A 125 -27.17 1.88 -3.60
CA PRO A 125 -28.08 3.00 -3.65
C PRO A 125 -29.47 2.50 -4.09
N ILE A 126 -30.51 2.80 -3.30
CA ILE A 126 -31.89 2.39 -3.59
C ILE A 126 -32.76 3.54 -4.12
N GLY A 127 -32.21 4.75 -4.21
CA GLY A 127 -32.87 5.93 -4.74
C GLY A 127 -32.71 7.16 -3.85
N ASP A 128 -33.40 8.21 -4.21
CA ASP A 128 -33.39 9.47 -3.47
C ASP A 128 -34.80 9.76 -2.92
N SER A 129 -34.86 10.23 -1.69
CA SER A 129 -36.06 10.74 -1.05
C SER A 129 -36.01 12.27 -1.02
N LEU A 130 -37.11 12.91 -1.43
CA LEU A 130 -37.28 14.37 -1.34
C LEU A 130 -37.93 14.74 -0.03
N MET A 131 -37.17 15.34 0.89
CA MET A 131 -37.72 15.89 2.14
C MET A 131 -37.34 17.37 2.26
N GLN A 132 -38.32 18.24 2.50
CA GLN A 132 -38.13 19.67 2.70
C GLN A 132 -37.22 20.34 1.63
N ASN A 133 -37.48 20.01 0.36
CA ASN A 133 -36.69 20.48 -0.79
C ASN A 133 -35.20 20.07 -0.82
N HIS A 134 -34.84 19.02 -0.05
CA HIS A 134 -33.52 18.40 -0.08
C HIS A 134 -33.65 16.97 -0.63
N ALA A 135 -32.76 16.60 -1.55
CA ALA A 135 -32.61 15.23 -2.01
C ALA A 135 -31.73 14.47 -1.01
N ILE A 136 -32.28 13.43 -0.38
CA ILE A 136 -31.56 12.55 0.55
C ILE A 136 -31.33 11.23 -0.19
N SER A 137 -30.10 10.88 -0.46
CA SER A 137 -29.76 9.59 -1.06
C SER A 137 -29.96 8.47 -0.06
N LEU A 138 -30.73 7.47 -0.47
CA LEU A 138 -31.05 6.29 0.33
C LEU A 138 -30.13 5.14 -0.12
N GLN A 139 -29.51 4.48 0.86
CA GLN A 139 -28.69 3.30 0.64
C GLN A 139 -29.23 2.12 1.43
N ALA A 140 -29.21 0.94 0.83
CA ALA A 140 -29.50 -0.33 1.50
C ALA A 140 -28.21 -1.14 1.66
N GLY A 141 -28.07 -1.74 2.85
CA GLY A 141 -26.86 -2.46 3.24
C GLY A 141 -25.81 -1.57 3.87
N GLU A 142 -24.87 -2.19 4.52
CA GLU A 142 -23.75 -1.56 5.23
C GLU A 142 -22.51 -2.40 5.01
N PHE A 143 -21.34 -1.75 4.93
CA PHE A 143 -20.08 -2.49 4.93
C PHE A 143 -19.76 -2.99 6.33
N LEU A 144 -19.12 -4.15 6.40
CA LEU A 144 -18.66 -4.72 7.66
C LEU A 144 -17.47 -3.91 8.18
N HIS A 145 -17.59 -3.30 9.36
CA HIS A 145 -16.60 -2.37 9.90
C HIS A 145 -15.67 -2.98 10.93
N ASP A 146 -16.12 -4.01 11.64
CA ASP A 146 -15.35 -4.62 12.73
C ASP A 146 -15.58 -6.15 12.84
N THR A 147 -14.84 -6.76 13.76
CA THR A 147 -14.94 -8.20 14.03
C THR A 147 -16.33 -8.59 14.54
N ARG A 148 -16.99 -7.73 15.32
CA ARG A 148 -18.33 -8.01 15.88
C ARG A 148 -19.39 -8.05 14.79
N ALA A 149 -19.32 -7.14 13.82
CA ALA A 149 -20.22 -7.15 12.67
C ALA A 149 -20.05 -8.43 11.85
N VAL A 150 -18.80 -8.90 11.67
CA VAL A 150 -18.50 -10.16 10.97
C VAL A 150 -18.95 -11.38 11.80
N GLU A 151 -18.71 -11.41 13.10
CA GLU A 151 -19.16 -12.49 14.01
C GLU A 151 -20.67 -12.64 14.02
N GLY A 152 -21.40 -11.53 13.98
CA GLY A 152 -22.87 -11.49 14.00
C GLY A 152 -23.54 -11.81 12.66
N LEU A 153 -22.76 -12.05 11.61
CA LEU A 153 -23.31 -12.34 10.30
C LEU A 153 -24.06 -13.67 10.28
N VAL A 154 -25.29 -13.65 9.76
CA VAL A 154 -26.07 -14.88 9.52
C VAL A 154 -25.53 -15.55 8.26
N VAL A 155 -24.97 -16.76 8.44
CA VAL A 155 -24.35 -17.53 7.34
C VAL A 155 -25.20 -18.69 6.86
N GLY A 156 -26.32 -18.97 7.55
CA GLY A 156 -27.28 -19.99 7.16
C GLY A 156 -28.42 -20.09 8.13
N VAL A 157 -29.32 -21.05 7.88
CA VAL A 157 -30.47 -21.37 8.75
C VAL A 157 -30.54 -22.88 8.92
N HIS A 158 -30.49 -23.37 10.16
CA HIS A 158 -30.70 -24.77 10.49
C HIS A 158 -31.92 -24.91 11.38
N GLN A 159 -32.84 -25.80 11.02
CA GLN A 159 -34.09 -26.03 11.75
C GLN A 159 -34.84 -24.75 12.14
N ARG A 160 -34.95 -23.79 11.24
CA ARG A 160 -35.53 -22.43 11.41
C ARG A 160 -34.79 -21.50 12.36
N THR A 161 -33.60 -21.88 12.81
CA THR A 161 -32.74 -21.02 13.65
C THR A 161 -31.61 -20.45 12.79
N PRO A 162 -31.40 -19.15 12.81
CA PRO A 162 -30.27 -18.54 12.09
C PRO A 162 -28.95 -18.98 12.74
N ILE A 163 -27.97 -19.33 11.91
CA ILE A 163 -26.62 -19.66 12.33
C ILE A 163 -25.74 -18.46 12.12
N LEU A 164 -25.07 -18.00 13.16
CA LEU A 164 -24.13 -16.90 13.10
C LEU A 164 -22.72 -17.40 12.75
N LEU A 165 -21.92 -16.56 12.09
CA LEU A 165 -20.56 -16.91 11.68
C LEU A 165 -19.69 -17.35 12.87
N LYS A 166 -19.80 -16.69 14.03
CA LYS A 166 -19.09 -17.06 15.27
C LYS A 166 -19.35 -18.49 15.77
N GLU A 167 -20.46 -19.12 15.36
CA GLU A 167 -20.81 -20.47 15.76
C GLU A 167 -20.03 -21.53 14.97
N VAL A 168 -19.60 -21.18 13.74
CA VAL A 168 -18.92 -22.09 12.81
C VAL A 168 -17.49 -21.67 12.47
N ALA A 169 -17.06 -20.50 12.96
CA ALA A 169 -15.73 -19.95 12.71
C ALA A 169 -15.22 -19.12 13.89
N THR A 170 -13.92 -18.90 13.94
CA THR A 170 -13.28 -17.93 14.82
C THR A 170 -12.93 -16.70 14.02
N VAL A 171 -13.36 -15.53 14.49
CA VAL A 171 -13.12 -14.24 13.82
C VAL A 171 -12.12 -13.44 14.62
N GLN A 172 -11.06 -12.97 14.00
CA GLN A 172 -10.00 -12.20 14.65
C GLN A 172 -9.54 -11.04 13.74
N ASP A 173 -9.28 -9.90 14.37
CA ASP A 173 -8.53 -8.84 13.71
C ASP A 173 -7.05 -9.20 13.75
N ALA A 174 -6.46 -9.45 12.61
CA ALA A 174 -5.10 -9.96 12.51
C ALA A 174 -4.34 -9.30 11.34
N ALA A 175 -3.03 -9.31 11.44
CA ALA A 175 -2.17 -8.98 10.32
C ALA A 175 -2.09 -10.18 9.38
N LEU A 176 -2.30 -9.96 8.09
CA LEU A 176 -1.99 -10.96 7.07
C LEU A 176 -0.48 -11.21 7.05
N SER A 177 -0.09 -12.45 6.74
CA SER A 177 1.32 -12.74 6.50
C SER A 177 1.85 -11.83 5.38
N PRO A 178 2.84 -10.99 5.65
CA PRO A 178 3.34 -10.06 4.65
C PRO A 178 4.00 -10.82 3.49
N SER A 179 3.74 -10.38 2.28
CA SER A 179 4.44 -10.89 1.08
C SER A 179 5.84 -10.29 0.92
N ARG A 180 6.14 -9.24 1.66
CA ARG A 180 7.42 -8.52 1.67
C ARG A 180 7.78 -8.16 3.09
N TYR A 181 9.02 -8.46 3.47
CA TYR A 181 9.58 -8.11 4.77
C TYR A 181 10.66 -7.06 4.59
N VAL A 182 10.75 -6.15 5.56
CA VAL A 182 11.84 -5.18 5.67
C VAL A 182 12.46 -5.34 7.04
N TRP A 183 13.79 -5.41 7.07
CA TRP A 183 14.58 -5.51 8.28
C TRP A 183 15.65 -4.43 8.27
N HIS A 184 15.88 -3.82 9.43
CA HIS A 184 17.01 -2.96 9.65
C HIS A 184 18.11 -3.75 10.36
N GLY A 185 19.23 -3.97 9.68
CA GLY A 185 20.40 -4.68 10.22
C GLY A 185 21.49 -3.71 10.66
N THR A 186 22.06 -3.96 11.81
CA THR A 186 23.30 -3.29 12.27
C THR A 186 24.49 -4.23 12.12
N THR A 187 25.67 -3.68 11.90
CA THR A 187 26.92 -4.44 11.73
C THR A 187 27.86 -4.22 12.92
N GLY A 188 28.87 -5.09 13.10
CA GLY A 188 29.88 -4.98 14.15
C GLY A 188 29.63 -5.89 15.34
N THR A 189 30.20 -5.57 16.48
CA THR A 189 30.15 -6.40 17.70
C THR A 189 28.76 -6.50 18.33
N ALA A 190 27.86 -5.59 17.99
CA ALA A 190 26.47 -5.58 18.41
C ALA A 190 25.53 -5.75 17.18
N ALA A 191 25.87 -6.71 16.30
CA ALA A 191 25.02 -7.01 15.15
C ALA A 191 23.63 -7.46 15.63
N ALA A 192 22.60 -6.78 15.14
CA ALA A 192 21.20 -7.07 15.45
C ALA A 192 20.31 -6.76 14.24
N GLU A 193 19.17 -7.44 14.16
CA GLU A 193 18.15 -7.21 13.16
C GLU A 193 16.86 -6.76 13.84
N TYR A 194 16.27 -5.70 13.30
CA TYR A 194 15.03 -5.13 13.81
C TYR A 194 13.97 -5.14 12.71
N PRO A 195 12.70 -5.46 13.03
CA PRO A 195 11.61 -5.29 12.09
C PRO A 195 11.54 -3.81 11.67
N ALA A 196 11.31 -3.60 10.39
CA ALA A 196 11.28 -2.25 9.83
C ALA A 196 10.20 -2.10 8.77
N VAL A 197 9.84 -0.86 8.48
CA VAL A 197 8.93 -0.47 7.40
C VAL A 197 9.58 0.66 6.61
N THR A 198 9.55 0.59 5.28
CA THR A 198 10.16 1.60 4.44
C THR A 198 9.11 2.36 3.63
N LEU A 199 9.15 3.68 3.72
CA LEU A 199 8.41 4.60 2.87
C LEU A 199 9.27 4.97 1.66
N ALA A 200 8.80 4.63 0.47
CA ALA A 200 9.45 4.95 -0.80
C ALA A 200 8.73 6.11 -1.47
N ILE A 201 9.44 7.22 -1.69
CA ILE A 201 8.88 8.46 -2.21
C ILE A 201 9.37 8.70 -3.63
N THR A 202 8.44 8.84 -4.58
CA THR A 202 8.71 9.17 -5.98
C THR A 202 8.41 10.62 -6.29
N LYS A 203 9.07 11.17 -7.31
CA LYS A 203 8.87 12.56 -7.74
C LYS A 203 7.89 12.66 -8.92
N LYS A 204 7.23 13.81 -9.04
CA LYS A 204 6.50 14.17 -10.27
C LYS A 204 7.49 14.44 -11.42
N PRO A 205 7.11 14.14 -12.68
CA PRO A 205 7.92 14.51 -13.84
C PRO A 205 8.28 15.99 -13.81
N GLY A 206 9.52 16.31 -14.21
CA GLY A 206 10.03 17.69 -14.26
C GLY A 206 10.38 18.32 -12.92
N GLN A 207 10.13 17.69 -11.79
CA GLN A 207 10.51 18.21 -10.47
C GLN A 207 11.98 17.94 -10.15
N ASN A 208 12.59 18.85 -9.37
CA ASN A 208 13.96 18.68 -8.91
C ASN A 208 14.04 17.64 -7.77
N ALA A 209 14.93 16.66 -7.92
CA ALA A 209 15.12 15.60 -6.94
C ALA A 209 15.75 16.12 -5.63
N VAL A 210 16.62 17.13 -5.70
CA VAL A 210 17.29 17.73 -4.54
C VAL A 210 16.28 18.42 -3.64
N ASP A 211 15.43 19.26 -4.25
CA ASP A 211 14.44 20.04 -3.50
C ASP A 211 13.37 19.13 -2.88
N LEU A 212 12.92 18.11 -3.61
CA LEU A 212 12.01 17.12 -3.07
C LEU A 212 12.63 16.37 -1.88
N ALA A 213 13.86 15.88 -2.04
CA ALA A 213 14.53 15.13 -0.97
C ALA A 213 14.68 15.97 0.29
N ARG A 214 15.09 17.23 0.14
CA ARG A 214 15.21 18.18 1.25
C ARG A 214 13.86 18.41 1.93
N GLY A 215 12.83 18.72 1.17
CA GLY A 215 11.49 18.98 1.72
C GLY A 215 10.88 17.76 2.42
N VAL A 216 11.14 16.54 1.92
CA VAL A 216 10.72 15.29 2.57
C VAL A 216 11.45 15.10 3.91
N ILE A 217 12.77 15.28 3.94
CA ILE A 217 13.57 15.11 5.16
C ILE A 217 13.17 16.16 6.20
N GLU A 218 13.03 17.43 5.80
CA GLU A 218 12.58 18.51 6.69
C GLU A 218 11.19 18.21 7.26
N ARG A 219 10.26 17.69 6.44
CA ARG A 219 8.93 17.32 6.91
C ARG A 219 8.97 16.19 7.94
N VAL A 220 9.79 15.17 7.73
CA VAL A 220 9.99 14.08 8.70
C VAL A 220 10.52 14.61 10.02
N GLU A 221 11.51 15.50 10.00
CA GLU A 221 12.04 16.12 11.23
C GLU A 221 10.95 16.88 12.02
N GLN A 222 10.04 17.58 11.33
CA GLN A 222 8.90 18.26 11.97
C GLN A 222 7.89 17.30 12.59
N LEU A 223 7.77 16.07 12.04
CA LEU A 223 6.84 15.06 12.52
C LEU A 223 7.40 14.22 13.67
N LYS A 224 8.70 14.27 13.92
CA LYS A 224 9.32 13.61 15.08
C LYS A 224 8.75 14.15 16.39
N ASN A 225 8.56 13.25 17.36
CA ASN A 225 8.01 13.52 18.68
C ASN A 225 6.58 14.12 18.68
N THR A 226 5.91 14.15 17.54
CA THR A 226 4.50 14.58 17.42
C THR A 226 3.65 13.44 16.85
N VAL A 227 3.85 13.10 15.58
CA VAL A 227 3.17 11.98 14.90
C VAL A 227 4.03 10.72 14.94
N ILE A 228 5.37 10.87 14.84
CA ILE A 228 6.32 9.78 14.96
C ILE A 228 6.71 9.67 16.45
N PRO A 229 6.39 8.53 17.10
CA PRO A 229 6.75 8.31 18.50
C PRO A 229 8.27 8.36 18.71
N PRO A 230 8.75 8.78 19.89
CA PRO A 230 10.19 8.95 20.16
C PRO A 230 10.98 7.64 20.12
N GLU A 231 10.33 6.49 20.31
CA GLU A 231 10.91 5.15 20.21
C GLU A 231 11.11 4.65 18.78
N VAL A 232 10.51 5.33 17.80
CA VAL A 232 10.63 5.00 16.37
C VAL A 232 11.74 5.84 15.74
N GLU A 233 12.79 5.17 15.33
CA GLU A 233 13.89 5.78 14.59
C GLU A 233 13.56 5.84 13.10
N VAL A 234 13.89 6.95 12.45
CA VAL A 234 13.72 7.12 11.00
C VAL A 234 15.10 7.29 10.36
N LEU A 235 15.46 6.33 9.52
CA LEU A 235 16.69 6.33 8.74
C LEU A 235 16.40 6.71 7.29
N VAL A 236 17.12 7.70 6.77
CA VAL A 236 17.14 7.96 5.33
C VAL A 236 18.01 6.90 4.66
N SER A 237 17.41 5.80 4.24
CA SER A 237 18.11 4.66 3.64
C SER A 237 18.49 4.89 2.17
N ARG A 238 17.85 5.86 1.51
CA ARG A 238 18.19 6.30 0.15
C ARG A 238 17.90 7.79 -0.01
N ASN A 239 18.86 8.51 -0.61
CA ASN A 239 18.73 9.92 -0.97
C ASN A 239 19.37 10.17 -2.35
N TYR A 240 18.60 10.04 -3.40
CA TYR A 240 19.08 10.34 -4.75
C TYR A 240 19.19 11.84 -5.02
N GLY A 241 18.48 12.69 -4.26
CA GLY A 241 18.67 14.14 -4.31
C GLY A 241 20.09 14.55 -3.96
N GLU A 242 20.62 14.04 -2.86
CA GLU A 242 22.00 14.29 -2.44
C GLU A 242 23.01 13.76 -3.47
N THR A 243 22.82 12.52 -3.94
CA THR A 243 23.70 11.92 -4.96
C THR A 243 23.70 12.76 -6.26
N ALA A 244 22.54 13.27 -6.68
CA ALA A 244 22.44 14.12 -7.86
C ALA A 244 23.14 15.47 -7.66
N ASN A 245 22.96 16.09 -6.49
CA ASN A 245 23.61 17.34 -6.11
C ASN A 245 25.13 17.19 -6.13
N ASP A 246 25.66 16.17 -5.51
CA ASP A 246 27.12 15.93 -5.44
C ASP A 246 27.73 15.74 -6.83
N LYS A 247 27.07 15.01 -7.71
CA LYS A 247 27.52 14.84 -9.10
C LYS A 247 27.48 16.14 -9.88
N ALA A 248 26.41 16.92 -9.72
CA ALA A 248 26.29 18.23 -10.38
C ALA A 248 27.35 19.21 -9.88
N MET A 249 27.58 19.30 -8.57
CA MET A 249 28.59 20.18 -7.99
C MET A 249 30.01 19.80 -8.42
N LYS A 250 30.33 18.49 -8.46
CA LYS A 250 31.62 18.01 -8.97
C LYS A 250 31.83 18.36 -10.45
N LEU A 251 30.78 18.29 -11.25
CA LEU A 251 30.85 18.70 -12.66
C LEU A 251 31.11 20.20 -12.80
N ILE A 252 30.37 21.03 -12.05
CA ILE A 252 30.55 22.50 -12.04
C ILE A 252 31.96 22.86 -11.60
N GLN A 253 32.47 22.25 -10.53
CA GLN A 253 33.82 22.48 -10.05
C GLN A 253 34.88 22.16 -11.11
N LYS A 254 34.75 20.99 -11.79
CA LYS A 254 35.67 20.61 -12.87
C LYS A 254 35.59 21.58 -14.06
N LEU A 255 34.38 22.01 -14.42
CA LEU A 255 34.18 22.98 -15.51
C LEU A 255 34.80 24.35 -15.17
N THR A 256 34.56 24.82 -13.93
CA THR A 256 35.15 26.09 -13.44
C THR A 256 36.66 26.01 -13.43
N PHE A 257 37.25 24.90 -12.94
CA PHE A 257 38.69 24.70 -12.95
C PHE A 257 39.26 24.68 -14.38
N ALA A 258 38.63 23.94 -15.30
CA ALA A 258 39.04 23.87 -16.70
C ALA A 258 38.99 25.26 -17.36
N THR A 259 37.90 26.03 -17.14
CA THR A 259 37.76 27.39 -17.67
C THR A 259 38.82 28.33 -17.10
N ALA A 260 39.07 28.28 -15.78
CA ALA A 260 40.10 29.13 -15.16
C ALA A 260 41.54 28.77 -15.55
N SER A 261 41.78 27.51 -15.99
CA SER A 261 43.10 27.11 -16.48
C SER A 261 43.39 27.46 -17.94
N VAL A 262 42.38 27.86 -18.69
CA VAL A 262 42.49 28.29 -20.11
C VAL A 262 42.57 29.80 -20.24
N VAL A 263 42.13 30.56 -19.25
CA VAL A 263 42.23 32.01 -19.15
C VAL A 263 43.53 32.41 -18.46
#